data_17184d0050841e8a9db4928d214fd627
#
_entry.id   17184d0050841e8a9db4928d214fd627
#
_cell.length_a   1.000
_cell.length_b   1.000
_cell.length_c   1.000
_cell.angle_alpha   90.00
_cell.angle_beta   90.00
_cell.angle_gamma   90.00
#
_symmetry.space_group_name_H-M   'P 1'
#
loop_
_entity.id
_entity.type
_entity.pdbx_description
1 polymer ?
#
loop_
_entity_poly.entity_id
_entity_poly.type
_entity_poly.pdbx_seq_one_letter_code
_entity_poly.pdbx_strand_id
1 'polypeptide(L)'
;MAPFLGALAIIVLVVIAIGLFNIFGSNDPPEDQQVGRAAVGQNDALQRQNYADFRKYTCREKQGAEADVLARQRDSATKQGERFVDDVTDVKIDGDRATAKVTYHFDKAPDTKTGVATTFVREDGTWKVCTGGPS
;
A
#
# COMPACT_ATOMS: atom_id res chain seq x y z
N MET A 1 27.84 29.49 -26.97
CA MET A 1 27.34 29.94 -25.65
C MET A 1 25.83 30.19 -25.62
N ALA A 2 25.28 30.88 -26.62
CA ALA A 2 23.84 31.12 -26.67
C ALA A 2 22.98 29.84 -26.67
N PRO A 3 23.30 28.78 -27.45
CA PRO A 3 22.56 27.53 -27.38
C PRO A 3 22.64 26.85 -26.00
N PHE A 4 23.77 27.03 -25.33
CA PHE A 4 23.99 26.48 -24.00
C PHE A 4 23.11 27.17 -22.96
N LEU A 5 23.01 28.50 -23.04
CA LEU A 5 22.16 29.26 -22.13
C LEU A 5 20.68 28.95 -22.35
N GLY A 6 20.27 28.78 -23.61
CA GLY A 6 18.91 28.42 -23.95
C GLY A 6 18.51 27.05 -23.38
N ALA A 7 19.39 26.04 -23.54
CA ALA A 7 19.17 24.73 -23.04
C ALA A 7 19.09 24.72 -21.51
N LEU A 8 19.98 25.47 -20.85
CA LEU A 8 19.96 25.58 -19.40
C LEU A 8 18.68 26.25 -18.89
N ALA A 9 18.23 27.31 -19.57
CA ALA A 9 16.98 27.98 -19.20
C ALA A 9 15.77 27.05 -19.32
N ILE A 10 15.71 26.24 -20.37
CA ILE A 10 14.63 25.27 -20.55
C ILE A 10 14.64 24.24 -19.43
N ILE A 11 15.80 23.70 -19.05
CA ILE A 11 15.94 22.74 -17.96
C ILE A 11 15.48 23.34 -16.64
N VAL A 12 15.88 24.57 -16.34
CA VAL A 12 15.47 25.29 -15.14
C VAL A 12 13.95 25.48 -15.10
N LEU A 13 13.33 25.85 -16.22
CA LEU A 13 11.89 26.02 -16.30
C LEU A 13 11.15 24.72 -16.05
N VAL A 14 11.63 23.60 -16.59
CA VAL A 14 11.04 22.27 -16.36
C VAL A 14 11.15 21.90 -14.89
N VAL A 15 12.29 22.12 -14.26
CA VAL A 15 12.48 21.86 -12.83
C VAL A 15 11.55 22.71 -11.98
N ILE A 16 11.40 23.98 -12.31
CA ILE A 16 10.49 24.88 -11.60
C ILE A 16 9.04 24.40 -11.76
N ALA A 17 8.63 24.02 -12.97
CA ALA A 17 7.29 23.52 -13.22
C ALA A 17 6.99 22.27 -12.39
N ILE A 18 7.93 21.33 -12.32
CA ILE A 18 7.80 20.14 -11.50
C ILE A 18 7.73 20.52 -10.02
N GLY A 19 8.61 21.42 -9.57
CA GLY A 19 8.61 21.90 -8.20
C GLY A 19 7.30 22.57 -7.80
N LEU A 20 6.78 23.45 -8.66
CA LEU A 20 5.51 24.12 -8.42
C LEU A 20 4.35 23.13 -8.41
N PHE A 21 4.35 22.16 -9.31
CA PHE A 21 3.35 21.12 -9.34
C PHE A 21 3.36 20.32 -8.03
N ASN A 22 4.52 19.98 -7.52
CA ASN A 22 4.65 19.26 -6.26
C ASN A 22 4.25 20.10 -5.05
N ILE A 23 4.40 21.41 -5.11
CA ILE A 23 3.99 22.32 -4.03
C ILE A 23 2.47 22.52 -4.03
N PHE A 24 1.86 22.68 -5.19
CA PHE A 24 0.42 22.95 -5.33
C PHE A 24 -0.38 21.69 -5.55
N GLY A 25 0.21 20.66 -6.17
CA GLY A 25 -0.33 19.33 -6.19
C GLY A 25 0.19 18.57 -5.00
N SER A 26 -0.29 17.38 -4.77
CA SER A 26 0.21 16.53 -3.72
C SER A 26 1.61 16.00 -4.08
N ASN A 27 2.54 15.98 -3.12
CA ASN A 27 3.80 15.25 -3.25
C ASN A 27 3.57 13.74 -3.14
N ASP A 28 2.36 13.34 -2.79
CA ASP A 28 1.99 11.96 -2.63
C ASP A 28 1.84 11.28 -4.00
N PRO A 29 2.06 9.97 -4.09
CA PRO A 29 1.76 9.22 -5.30
C PRO A 29 0.26 9.27 -5.61
N PRO A 30 -0.16 8.90 -6.82
CA PRO A 30 -1.57 8.77 -7.15
C PRO A 30 -2.33 7.92 -6.12
N GLU A 31 -3.61 8.21 -5.91
CA GLU A 31 -4.40 7.54 -4.85
C GLU A 31 -4.47 6.03 -5.03
N ASP A 32 -4.54 5.53 -6.25
CA ASP A 32 -4.53 4.09 -6.50
C ASP A 32 -3.25 3.42 -6.01
N GLN A 33 -2.10 4.10 -6.14
CA GLN A 33 -0.83 3.62 -5.60
C GLN A 33 -0.82 3.68 -4.07
N GLN A 34 -1.44 4.70 -3.49
CA GLN A 34 -1.54 4.80 -2.02
C GLN A 34 -2.37 3.65 -1.45
N VAL A 35 -3.46 3.28 -2.12
CA VAL A 35 -4.28 2.12 -1.75
C VAL A 35 -3.42 0.85 -1.83
N GLY A 36 -2.68 0.66 -2.91
CA GLY A 36 -1.78 -0.47 -3.07
C GLY A 36 -0.72 -0.53 -1.97
N ARG A 37 -0.15 0.61 -1.61
CA ARG A 37 0.85 0.69 -0.54
C ARG A 37 0.28 0.29 0.82
N ALA A 38 -0.99 0.59 1.08
CA ALA A 38 -1.64 0.17 2.32
C ALA A 38 -1.68 -1.36 2.40
N ALA A 39 -2.06 -2.04 1.31
CA ALA A 39 -2.09 -3.49 1.27
C ALA A 39 -0.70 -4.10 1.47
N VAL A 40 0.29 -3.58 0.75
CA VAL A 40 1.67 -4.06 0.85
C VAL A 40 2.26 -3.79 2.23
N GLY A 41 2.04 -2.59 2.76
CA GLY A 41 2.55 -2.20 4.07
C GLY A 41 1.96 -3.03 5.19
N GLN A 42 0.66 -3.30 5.14
CA GLN A 42 0.01 -4.16 6.13
C GLN A 42 0.59 -5.58 6.09
N ASN A 43 0.72 -6.14 4.89
CA ASN A 43 1.29 -7.47 4.73
C ASN A 43 2.72 -7.54 5.27
N ASP A 44 3.55 -6.56 4.89
CA ASP A 44 4.92 -6.50 5.35
C ASP A 44 5.02 -6.42 6.88
N ALA A 45 4.20 -5.59 7.50
CA ALA A 45 4.15 -5.46 8.95
C ALA A 45 3.78 -6.80 9.62
N LEU A 46 2.80 -7.51 9.07
CA LEU A 46 2.40 -8.82 9.58
C LEU A 46 3.53 -9.84 9.46
N GLN A 47 4.22 -9.88 8.31
CA GLN A 47 5.31 -10.83 8.10
C GLN A 47 6.48 -10.56 9.06
N ARG A 48 6.73 -9.30 9.39
CA ARG A 48 7.75 -8.91 10.36
C ARG A 48 7.26 -9.01 11.81
N GLN A 49 5.98 -9.33 12.02
CA GLN A 49 5.34 -9.35 13.33
C GLN A 49 5.46 -8.00 14.06
N ASN A 50 5.34 -6.91 13.30
CA ASN A 50 5.38 -5.55 13.83
C ASN A 50 3.96 -5.00 13.96
N TYR A 51 3.37 -5.13 15.14
CA TYR A 51 2.01 -4.72 15.38
C TYR A 51 1.82 -3.20 15.26
N ALA A 52 2.80 -2.41 15.67
CA ALA A 52 2.73 -0.96 15.56
C ALA A 52 2.61 -0.53 14.10
N ASP A 53 3.39 -1.11 13.21
CA ASP A 53 3.30 -0.84 11.79
C ASP A 53 2.01 -1.41 11.19
N PHE A 54 1.59 -2.60 11.61
CA PHE A 54 0.31 -3.17 11.19
C PHE A 54 -0.85 -2.20 11.46
N ARG A 55 -0.86 -1.55 12.62
CA ARG A 55 -1.88 -0.57 12.97
C ARG A 55 -1.89 0.64 12.04
N LYS A 56 -0.73 1.04 11.54
CA LYS A 56 -0.63 2.18 10.62
C LYS A 56 -1.35 1.92 9.30
N TYR A 57 -1.44 0.66 8.89
CA TYR A 57 -2.02 0.27 7.62
C TYR A 57 -3.38 -0.42 7.76
N THR A 58 -3.93 -0.47 8.97
CA THR A 58 -5.20 -1.14 9.25
C THR A 58 -6.19 -0.15 9.83
N CYS A 59 -7.42 -0.14 9.30
CA CYS A 59 -8.44 0.75 9.82
C CYS A 59 -8.72 0.45 11.29
N ARG A 60 -9.09 1.50 12.01
CA ARG A 60 -9.17 1.49 13.48
C ARG A 60 -10.02 0.35 14.02
N GLU A 61 -11.16 0.10 13.41
CA GLU A 61 -12.11 -0.92 13.87
C GLU A 61 -11.63 -2.36 13.61
N LYS A 62 -10.61 -2.57 12.79
CA LYS A 62 -10.13 -3.90 12.39
C LYS A 62 -8.75 -4.25 12.94
N GLN A 63 -8.17 -3.41 13.77
CA GLN A 63 -6.82 -3.63 14.28
C GLN A 63 -6.74 -4.87 15.18
N GLY A 64 -7.71 -5.05 16.06
CA GLY A 64 -7.69 -6.18 16.98
C GLY A 64 -6.63 -6.09 18.06
N ALA A 65 -6.57 -7.09 18.90
CA ALA A 65 -5.58 -7.17 19.98
C ALA A 65 -4.24 -7.68 19.44
N GLU A 66 -3.14 -7.09 19.89
CA GLU A 66 -1.79 -7.43 19.44
C GLU A 66 -1.50 -8.93 19.56
N ALA A 67 -1.79 -9.50 20.72
CA ALA A 67 -1.52 -10.92 20.97
C ALA A 67 -2.26 -11.83 19.98
N ASP A 68 -3.51 -11.50 19.68
CA ASP A 68 -4.33 -12.30 18.75
C ASP A 68 -3.84 -12.17 17.31
N VAL A 69 -3.50 -10.95 16.89
CA VAL A 69 -3.00 -10.68 15.53
C VAL A 69 -1.69 -11.42 15.31
N LEU A 70 -0.76 -11.31 16.23
CA LEU A 70 0.55 -11.94 16.11
C LEU A 70 0.46 -13.47 16.21
N ALA A 71 -0.43 -13.99 17.04
CA ALA A 71 -0.66 -15.44 17.14
C ALA A 71 -1.19 -16.01 15.82
N ARG A 72 -2.15 -15.35 15.20
CA ARG A 72 -2.67 -15.77 13.89
C ARG A 72 -1.59 -15.68 12.81
N GLN A 73 -0.77 -14.65 12.85
CA GLN A 73 0.32 -14.48 11.87
C GLN A 73 1.36 -15.60 12.02
N ARG A 74 1.75 -15.94 13.26
CA ARG A 74 2.68 -17.04 13.50
C ARG A 74 2.12 -18.38 13.04
N ASP A 75 0.83 -18.61 13.29
CA ASP A 75 0.15 -19.83 12.85
C ASP A 75 0.12 -19.93 11.33
N SER A 76 -0.23 -18.84 10.65
CA SER A 76 -0.23 -18.78 9.19
C SER A 76 1.17 -19.04 8.62
N ALA A 77 2.19 -18.41 9.18
CA ALA A 77 3.58 -18.57 8.72
C ALA A 77 4.07 -20.01 8.91
N THR A 78 3.67 -20.65 10.00
CA THR A 78 4.01 -22.06 10.25
C THR A 78 3.36 -23.00 9.24
N LYS A 79 2.09 -22.76 8.94
CA LYS A 79 1.32 -23.63 8.04
C LYS A 79 1.57 -23.39 6.57
N GLN A 80 1.73 -22.14 6.17
CA GLN A 80 1.74 -21.73 4.76
C GLN A 80 3.02 -21.06 4.31
N GLY A 81 3.88 -20.66 5.25
CA GLY A 81 5.07 -19.88 4.99
C GLY A 81 4.76 -18.39 4.90
N GLU A 82 5.74 -17.61 4.50
CA GLU A 82 5.58 -16.17 4.33
C GLU A 82 4.56 -15.86 3.24
N ARG A 83 3.75 -14.84 3.46
CA ARG A 83 2.77 -14.37 2.49
C ARG A 83 3.32 -13.18 1.72
N PHE A 84 3.19 -13.23 0.40
CA PHE A 84 3.64 -12.16 -0.50
C PHE A 84 2.45 -11.55 -1.23
N VAL A 85 2.46 -10.24 -1.39
CA VAL A 85 1.52 -9.53 -2.25
C VAL A 85 2.12 -9.49 -3.65
N ASP A 86 1.45 -10.15 -4.60
CA ASP A 86 1.90 -10.16 -5.99
C ASP A 86 1.40 -8.96 -6.77
N ASP A 87 0.17 -8.53 -6.50
CA ASP A 87 -0.46 -7.48 -7.27
C ASP A 87 -1.63 -6.86 -6.52
N VAL A 88 -1.94 -5.60 -6.84
CA VAL A 88 -3.13 -4.90 -6.40
C VAL A 88 -3.78 -4.32 -7.66
N THR A 89 -4.93 -4.84 -8.02
CA THR A 89 -5.61 -4.50 -9.27
C THR A 89 -7.06 -4.08 -9.02
N ASP A 90 -7.70 -3.55 -10.05
CA ASP A 90 -9.11 -3.15 -10.00
C ASP A 90 -9.39 -2.15 -8.87
N VAL A 91 -8.49 -1.20 -8.68
CA VAL A 91 -8.65 -0.18 -7.65
C VAL A 91 -9.77 0.77 -8.04
N LYS A 92 -10.77 0.87 -7.17
CA LYS A 92 -11.89 1.79 -7.32
C LYS A 92 -11.97 2.67 -6.08
N ILE A 93 -11.92 3.97 -6.27
CA ILE A 93 -11.94 4.94 -5.19
C ILE A 93 -13.23 5.73 -5.24
N ASP A 94 -13.91 5.82 -4.11
CA ASP A 94 -15.14 6.59 -3.93
C ASP A 94 -15.01 7.37 -2.62
N GLY A 95 -14.59 8.64 -2.73
CA GLY A 95 -14.36 9.49 -1.57
C GLY A 95 -13.28 8.92 -0.65
N ASP A 96 -13.65 8.63 0.59
CA ASP A 96 -12.73 8.09 1.60
C ASP A 96 -12.74 6.56 1.66
N ARG A 97 -13.36 5.90 0.69
CA ARG A 97 -13.43 4.45 0.60
C ARG A 97 -12.84 3.97 -0.71
N ALA A 98 -12.28 2.78 -0.69
CA ALA A 98 -11.77 2.15 -1.90
C ALA A 98 -11.94 0.65 -1.81
N THR A 99 -11.98 0.01 -2.98
CA THR A 99 -11.94 -1.43 -3.12
C THR A 99 -10.85 -1.78 -4.12
N ALA A 100 -10.25 -2.95 -3.94
CA ALA A 100 -9.27 -3.47 -4.88
C ALA A 100 -9.22 -4.98 -4.77
N LYS A 101 -8.65 -5.62 -5.80
CA LYS A 101 -8.31 -7.03 -5.75
C LYS A 101 -6.84 -7.13 -5.39
N VAL A 102 -6.54 -7.76 -4.26
CA VAL A 102 -5.18 -8.01 -3.80
C VAL A 102 -4.86 -9.47 -4.04
N THR A 103 -3.81 -9.73 -4.78
CA THR A 103 -3.40 -11.09 -5.13
C THR A 103 -2.20 -11.48 -4.28
N TYR A 104 -2.31 -12.63 -3.64
CA TYR A 104 -1.30 -13.17 -2.72
C TYR A 104 -0.81 -14.53 -3.17
N HIS A 105 0.40 -14.87 -2.75
CA HIS A 105 0.84 -16.27 -2.70
C HIS A 105 1.59 -16.51 -1.40
N PHE A 106 1.71 -17.78 -1.02
CA PHE A 106 2.46 -18.19 0.16
C PHE A 106 3.71 -18.95 -0.26
N ASP A 107 4.77 -18.83 0.53
CA ASP A 107 6.06 -19.41 0.20
C ASP A 107 6.01 -20.93 -0.01
N LYS A 108 5.16 -21.63 0.75
CA LYS A 108 5.00 -23.09 0.62
C LYS A 108 4.16 -23.51 -0.59
N ALA A 109 3.50 -22.58 -1.25
CA ALA A 109 2.70 -22.85 -2.45
C ALA A 109 2.86 -21.70 -3.45
N PRO A 110 4.07 -21.49 -3.98
CA PRO A 110 4.37 -20.29 -4.77
C PRO A 110 3.59 -20.18 -6.07
N ASP A 111 3.12 -21.31 -6.61
CA ASP A 111 2.35 -21.32 -7.85
C ASP A 111 0.85 -21.14 -7.63
N THR A 112 0.40 -21.15 -6.39
CA THR A 112 -1.02 -20.96 -6.02
C THR A 112 -1.25 -19.51 -5.64
N LYS A 113 -1.88 -18.75 -6.55
CA LYS A 113 -2.18 -17.34 -6.31
C LYS A 113 -3.65 -17.17 -5.96
N THR A 114 -3.92 -16.36 -4.94
CA THR A 114 -5.27 -16.10 -4.46
C THR A 114 -5.57 -14.62 -4.55
N GLY A 115 -6.62 -14.26 -5.30
CA GLY A 115 -7.11 -12.89 -5.37
C GLY A 115 -8.23 -12.68 -4.36
N VAL A 116 -8.13 -11.62 -3.56
CA VAL A 116 -9.07 -11.31 -2.50
C VAL A 116 -9.62 -9.91 -2.70
N ALA A 117 -10.96 -9.79 -2.70
CA ALA A 117 -11.60 -8.48 -2.68
C ALA A 117 -11.32 -7.82 -1.34
N THR A 118 -10.72 -6.65 -1.39
CA THR A 118 -10.24 -5.94 -0.20
C THR A 118 -10.86 -4.55 -0.16
N THR A 119 -11.27 -4.12 1.02
CA THR A 119 -11.79 -2.78 1.23
C THR A 119 -10.81 -1.93 2.00
N PHE A 120 -10.80 -0.64 1.67
CA PHE A 120 -9.90 0.35 2.25
C PHE A 120 -10.70 1.55 2.70
N VAL A 121 -10.20 2.23 3.71
CA VAL A 121 -10.78 3.49 4.19
C VAL A 121 -9.64 4.49 4.39
N ARG A 122 -9.89 5.73 4.04
CA ARG A 122 -8.96 6.82 4.36
C ARG A 122 -9.30 7.35 5.75
N GLU A 123 -8.35 7.22 6.66
CA GLU A 123 -8.43 7.75 8.02
C GLU A 123 -7.25 8.67 8.25
N ASP A 124 -7.52 9.88 8.73
CA ASP A 124 -6.47 10.88 9.01
C ASP A 124 -5.57 11.14 7.79
N GLY A 125 -6.16 11.14 6.59
CA GLY A 125 -5.46 11.38 5.35
C GLY A 125 -4.64 10.20 4.83
N THR A 126 -4.74 9.03 5.44
CA THR A 126 -3.98 7.83 5.08
C THR A 126 -4.91 6.68 4.74
N TRP A 127 -4.64 6.01 3.61
CA TRP A 127 -5.38 4.81 3.24
C TRP A 127 -4.99 3.64 4.12
N LYS A 128 -5.99 2.90 4.57
CA LYS A 128 -5.83 1.75 5.48
C LYS A 128 -6.69 0.59 5.02
N VAL A 129 -6.18 -0.62 5.20
CA VAL A 129 -6.91 -1.85 4.90
C VAL A 129 -7.98 -2.07 5.97
N CYS A 130 -9.22 -2.29 5.54
CA CYS A 130 -10.31 -2.59 6.47
C CYS A 130 -10.74 -4.04 6.43
N THR A 131 -10.89 -4.64 5.26
CA THR A 131 -11.25 -6.06 5.13
C THR A 131 -10.45 -6.67 4.01
N GLY A 132 -10.28 -7.98 4.10
CA GLY A 132 -9.58 -8.74 3.07
C GLY A 132 -8.41 -9.50 3.64
N GLY A 133 -7.72 -10.18 2.75
CA GLY A 133 -6.58 -11.00 3.07
C GLY A 133 -6.95 -12.44 3.40
N PRO A 134 -6.22 -13.41 2.84
CA PRO A 134 -6.37 -14.80 3.25
C PRO A 134 -5.73 -14.97 4.62
N SER A 135 -6.39 -15.69 5.47
CA SER A 135 -5.86 -16.00 6.80
C SER A 135 -5.14 -17.34 6.80
#